data_f77ec18c05b0e576128773b5e355a2d9
#
_entry.id   f77ec18c05b0e576128773b5e355a2d9
#
_cell.length_a   1.000
_cell.length_b   1.000
_cell.length_c   1.000
_cell.angle_alpha   90.00
_cell.angle_beta   90.00
_cell.angle_gamma   90.00
#
_symmetry.space_group_name_H-M   'P 1'
#
loop_
_entity.id
_entity.type
_entity.pdbx_description
1 polymer ?
#
loop_
_entity_poly.entity_id
_entity_poly.type
_entity_poly.pdbx_seq_one_letter_code
_entity_poly.pdbx_strand_id
1 'polypeptide(L)'
;MKKIQKLLLLLLMMALLLPTFAMAETPVIVNLVENPDAEYHFEDGAKILEIVFPRVYSSDCILLRYDGMVMMIDASTKNATMRNRIYTACDTIGIDHIDI
;
A
#
# COMPACT_ATOMS: atom_id res chain seq x y z
N MET A 1 39.76 -0.26 -36.61
CA MET A 1 39.06 0.73 -35.77
C MET A 1 37.58 0.84 -36.09
N LYS A 2 37.16 0.93 -37.33
CA LYS A 2 35.71 1.00 -37.65
C LYS A 2 34.89 -0.22 -37.21
N LYS A 3 35.47 -1.43 -37.15
CA LYS A 3 34.82 -2.65 -36.66
C LYS A 3 34.61 -2.65 -35.17
N ILE A 4 35.55 -2.09 -34.40
CA ILE A 4 35.44 -1.98 -32.91
C ILE A 4 34.37 -0.94 -32.53
N GLN A 5 34.31 0.18 -33.26
CA GLN A 5 33.29 1.19 -33.04
C GLN A 5 31.87 0.67 -33.31
N LYS A 6 31.69 -0.13 -34.37
CA LYS A 6 30.43 -0.78 -34.69
C LYS A 6 30.03 -1.82 -33.63
N LEU A 7 31.00 -2.58 -33.13
CA LEU A 7 30.77 -3.56 -32.06
C LEU A 7 30.40 -2.86 -30.76
N LEU A 8 31.06 -1.76 -30.42
CA LEU A 8 30.76 -0.96 -29.24
C LEU A 8 29.34 -0.33 -29.30
N LEU A 9 28.96 0.16 -30.48
CA LEU A 9 27.62 0.72 -30.71
C LEU A 9 26.56 -0.36 -30.61
N LEU A 10 26.81 -1.56 -31.14
CA LEU A 10 25.91 -2.71 -31.04
C LEU A 10 25.71 -3.16 -29.57
N LEU A 11 26.79 -3.21 -28.79
CA LEU A 11 26.77 -3.52 -27.36
C LEU A 11 26.01 -2.46 -26.58
N LEU A 12 26.17 -1.18 -26.89
CA LEU A 12 25.44 -0.08 -26.27
C LEU A 12 23.95 -0.15 -26.60
N MET A 13 23.58 -0.44 -27.84
CA MET A 13 22.17 -0.63 -28.24
C MET A 13 21.56 -1.85 -27.60
N MET A 14 22.29 -2.96 -27.45
CA MET A 14 21.78 -4.14 -26.71
C MET A 14 21.61 -3.86 -25.23
N ALA A 15 22.49 -3.09 -24.60
CA ALA A 15 22.35 -2.67 -23.21
C ALA A 15 21.12 -1.75 -22.97
N LEU A 16 20.76 -0.90 -23.96
CA LEU A 16 19.57 -0.05 -23.94
C LEU A 16 18.28 -0.82 -24.23
N LEU A 17 18.37 -1.95 -24.96
CA LEU A 17 17.23 -2.81 -25.30
C LEU A 17 17.00 -3.92 -24.26
N LEU A 18 17.93 -4.13 -23.31
CA LEU A 18 17.66 -4.99 -22.18
C LEU A 18 16.48 -4.37 -21.41
N PRO A 19 15.33 -5.05 -21.36
CA PRO A 19 14.25 -4.58 -20.50
C PRO A 19 14.84 -4.50 -19.10
N THR A 20 14.79 -3.33 -18.52
CA THR A 20 14.90 -3.21 -17.08
C THR A 20 13.73 -4.02 -16.53
N PHE A 21 13.99 -5.29 -16.20
CA PHE A 21 13.08 -6.04 -15.35
C PHE A 21 13.11 -5.32 -14.02
N ALA A 22 12.22 -4.31 -13.88
CA ALA A 22 11.77 -3.93 -12.56
C ALA A 22 11.15 -5.20 -12.00
N MET A 23 11.89 -5.91 -11.17
CA MET A 23 11.31 -6.96 -10.34
C MET A 23 10.17 -6.29 -9.60
N ALA A 24 8.94 -6.64 -9.95
CA ALA A 24 7.78 -6.25 -9.15
C ALA A 24 8.09 -6.77 -7.75
N GLU A 25 8.34 -5.87 -6.82
CA GLU A 25 8.56 -6.23 -5.43
C GLU A 25 7.33 -7.00 -4.99
N THR A 26 7.55 -8.19 -4.44
CA THR A 26 6.44 -8.98 -3.88
C THR A 26 5.82 -8.16 -2.75
N PRO A 27 4.49 -7.93 -2.78
CA PRO A 27 3.85 -7.15 -1.74
C PRO A 27 4.03 -7.85 -0.38
N VAL A 28 4.46 -7.09 0.62
CA VAL A 28 4.51 -7.55 2.00
C VAL A 28 3.12 -7.42 2.59
N ILE A 29 2.52 -8.54 2.99
CA ILE A 29 1.23 -8.55 3.67
C ILE A 29 1.47 -8.61 5.17
N VAL A 30 1.00 -7.58 5.87
CA VAL A 30 1.08 -7.47 7.32
C VAL A 30 -0.29 -7.74 7.91
N ASN A 31 -0.42 -8.79 8.72
CA ASN A 31 -1.67 -9.12 9.41
C ASN A 31 -1.56 -8.77 10.90
N LEU A 32 -2.04 -7.60 11.26
CA LEU A 32 -2.02 -7.12 12.65
C LEU A 32 -3.07 -7.81 13.54
N VAL A 33 -4.00 -8.56 12.98
CA VAL A 33 -4.98 -9.32 13.76
C VAL A 33 -4.33 -10.55 14.38
N GLU A 34 -3.47 -11.22 13.63
CA GLU A 34 -2.73 -12.40 14.12
C GLU A 34 -1.51 -12.02 14.95
N ASN A 35 -0.96 -10.83 14.72
CA ASN A 35 0.27 -10.38 15.37
C ASN A 35 0.22 -8.88 15.67
N PRO A 36 -0.63 -8.47 16.65
CA PRO A 36 -0.88 -7.05 16.93
C PRO A 36 0.34 -6.29 17.47
N ASP A 37 1.31 -7.00 18.06
CA ASP A 37 2.53 -6.40 18.61
C ASP A 37 3.71 -6.43 17.62
N ALA A 38 3.48 -6.87 16.38
CA ALA A 38 4.54 -6.91 15.39
C ALA A 38 4.89 -5.49 14.93
N GLU A 39 6.14 -5.11 15.11
CA GLU A 39 6.71 -3.91 14.53
C GLU A 39 7.23 -4.22 13.12
N TYR A 40 6.78 -3.44 12.15
CA TYR A 40 7.22 -3.57 10.77
C TYR A 40 8.02 -2.33 10.37
N HIS A 41 9.22 -2.58 9.90
CA HIS A 41 10.07 -1.53 9.35
C HIS A 41 10.01 -1.60 7.83
N PHE A 42 9.52 -0.54 7.23
CA PHE A 42 9.54 -0.37 5.78
C PHE A 42 10.77 0.43 5.36
N GLU A 43 11.25 0.19 4.16
CA GLU A 43 12.31 1.00 3.58
C GLU A 43 11.87 2.45 3.42
N ASP A 44 12.80 3.39 3.54
CA ASP A 44 12.53 4.81 3.34
C ASP A 44 11.96 5.05 1.94
N GLY A 45 10.84 5.75 1.86
CA GLY A 45 10.13 6.03 0.61
C GLY A 45 9.26 4.89 0.08
N ALA A 46 9.11 3.79 0.83
CA ALA A 46 8.19 2.71 0.45
C ALA A 46 6.74 3.20 0.37
N LYS A 47 6.06 2.85 -0.71
CA LYS A 47 4.63 3.13 -0.86
C LYS A 47 3.83 2.00 -0.22
N ILE A 48 3.07 2.34 0.81
CA ILE A 48 2.33 1.38 1.62
C ILE A 48 0.84 1.54 1.36
N LEU A 49 0.16 0.46 0.99
CA LEU A 49 -1.29 0.37 1.02
C LEU A 49 -1.71 -0.22 2.36
N GLU A 50 -2.40 0.58 3.15
CA GLU A 50 -3.01 0.12 4.40
C GLU A 50 -4.48 -0.24 4.16
N ILE A 51 -4.87 -1.42 4.61
CA ILE A 51 -6.26 -1.88 4.57
C ILE A 51 -6.66 -2.20 6.00
N VAL A 52 -7.67 -1.50 6.49
CA VAL A 52 -8.12 -1.60 7.87
C VAL A 52 -9.58 -2.06 7.91
N PHE A 53 -9.85 -3.07 8.70
CA PHE A 53 -11.19 -3.58 8.96
C PHE A 53 -11.60 -3.20 10.39
N PRO A 54 -12.32 -2.09 10.59
CA PRO A 54 -12.86 -1.77 11.90
C PRO A 54 -13.77 -2.89 12.41
N ARG A 55 -13.74 -3.15 13.69
CA ARG A 55 -14.54 -4.21 14.29
C ARG A 55 -15.99 -3.79 14.44
N VAL A 56 -16.78 -3.92 13.39
CA VAL A 56 -18.19 -3.50 13.31
C VAL A 56 -19.17 -4.68 13.27
N TYR A 57 -18.71 -5.88 13.70
CA TYR A 57 -19.48 -7.13 13.82
C TYR A 57 -20.16 -7.59 12.53
N SER A 58 -21.49 -7.50 12.48
CA SER A 58 -22.31 -8.00 11.37
C SER A 58 -22.50 -7.00 10.23
N SER A 59 -21.82 -5.86 10.29
CA SER A 59 -21.83 -4.86 9.22
C SER A 59 -20.45 -4.74 8.59
N ASP A 60 -20.38 -4.04 7.47
CA ASP A 60 -19.15 -3.88 6.70
C ASP A 60 -18.62 -2.44 6.82
N CYS A 61 -17.32 -2.32 6.96
CA CYS A 61 -16.56 -1.09 6.82
C CYS A 61 -15.13 -1.45 6.48
N ILE A 62 -14.61 -0.88 5.42
CA ILE A 62 -13.21 -1.05 5.03
C ILE A 62 -12.62 0.34 4.85
N LEU A 63 -11.50 0.60 5.49
CA LEU A 63 -10.71 1.81 5.29
C LEU A 63 -9.45 1.45 4.50
N LEU A 64 -9.19 2.20 3.43
CA LEU A 64 -7.97 2.08 2.66
C LEU A 64 -7.23 3.41 2.70
N ARG A 65 -5.92 3.35 2.93
CA ARG A 65 -5.05 4.52 2.86
C ARG A 65 -3.85 4.21 1.96
N TYR A 66 -3.63 5.08 1.00
CA TYR A 66 -2.49 5.01 0.10
C TYR A 66 -2.07 6.42 -0.31
N ASP A 67 -0.79 6.73 -0.17
CA ASP A 67 -0.20 8.01 -0.59
C ASP A 67 -0.99 9.24 -0.07
N GLY A 68 -1.43 9.20 1.17
CA GLY A 68 -2.21 10.26 1.82
C GLY A 68 -3.70 10.30 1.47
N MET A 69 -4.15 9.53 0.49
CA MET A 69 -5.56 9.41 0.13
C MET A 69 -6.25 8.34 0.96
N VAL A 70 -7.41 8.66 1.48
CA VAL A 70 -8.22 7.75 2.31
C VAL A 70 -9.56 7.48 1.65
N MET A 71 -9.87 6.20 1.48
CA MET A 71 -11.15 5.71 0.97
C MET A 71 -11.86 4.91 2.06
N MET A 72 -13.16 5.09 2.18
CA MET A 72 -14.02 4.26 3.03
C MET A 72 -15.03 3.51 2.14
N ILE A 73 -15.02 2.19 2.24
CA ILE A 73 -16.01 1.34 1.58
C ILE A 73 -16.99 0.88 2.66
N ASP A 74 -18.26 1.26 2.48
CA ASP A 74 -19.32 1.07 3.45
C ASP A 74 -19.01 1.74 4.81
N ALA A 75 -19.98 2.34 5.40
CA ALA A 75 -19.87 3.03 6.71
C ALA A 75 -20.61 2.30 7.81
N SER A 76 -20.89 1.01 7.65
CA SER A 76 -21.61 0.22 8.63
C SER A 76 -23.09 0.67 8.77
N THR A 77 -23.68 0.41 9.91
CA THR A 77 -25.07 0.77 10.19
C THR A 77 -25.19 2.11 10.94
N LYS A 78 -26.39 2.67 11.01
CA LYS A 78 -26.67 3.90 11.79
C LYS A 78 -26.56 3.71 13.32
N ASN A 79 -25.88 2.68 13.77
CA ASN A 79 -25.69 2.40 15.19
C ASN A 79 -24.54 3.23 15.75
N ALA A 80 -24.80 3.94 16.85
CA ALA A 80 -23.80 4.80 17.50
C ALA A 80 -22.55 4.02 17.97
N THR A 81 -22.73 2.79 18.44
CA THR A 81 -21.61 1.93 18.88
C THR A 81 -20.69 1.58 17.71
N MET A 82 -21.26 1.22 16.56
CA MET A 82 -20.48 0.89 15.36
C MET A 82 -19.76 2.13 14.81
N ARG A 83 -20.44 3.27 14.78
CA ARG A 83 -19.83 4.54 14.39
C ARG A 83 -18.63 4.90 15.27
N ASN A 84 -18.76 4.76 16.58
CA ASN A 84 -17.69 5.04 17.53
C ASN A 84 -16.50 4.09 17.31
N ARG A 85 -16.74 2.84 16.95
CA ARG A 85 -15.67 1.90 16.61
C ARG A 85 -14.90 2.30 15.35
N ILE A 86 -15.59 2.82 14.34
CA ILE A 86 -14.95 3.36 13.13
C ILE A 86 -14.12 4.59 13.52
N TYR A 87 -14.63 5.51 14.32
CA TYR A 87 -13.88 6.66 14.80
C TYR A 87 -12.63 6.26 15.60
N THR A 88 -12.78 5.29 16.51
CA THR A 88 -11.64 4.77 17.27
C THR A 88 -10.58 4.15 16.35
N ALA A 89 -10.99 3.40 15.33
CA ALA A 89 -10.05 2.85 14.33
C ALA A 89 -9.32 3.97 13.57
N CYS A 90 -10.05 4.99 13.11
CA CYS A 90 -9.47 6.15 12.45
C CYS A 90 -8.46 6.88 13.35
N ASP A 91 -8.82 7.14 14.60
CA ASP A 91 -7.93 7.80 15.57
C ASP A 91 -6.67 6.98 15.83
N THR A 92 -6.81 5.65 15.95
CA THR A 92 -5.69 4.75 16.23
C THR A 92 -4.64 4.75 15.11
N ILE A 93 -5.08 4.84 13.86
CA ILE A 93 -4.18 4.83 12.69
C ILE A 93 -3.91 6.23 12.12
N GLY A 94 -4.40 7.27 12.77
CA GLY A 94 -4.16 8.66 12.38
C GLY A 94 -4.87 9.10 11.11
N ILE A 95 -6.10 8.62 10.87
CA ILE A 95 -6.98 9.09 9.79
C ILE A 95 -7.84 10.22 10.34
N ASP A 96 -7.73 11.40 9.76
CA ASP A 96 -8.46 12.61 10.11
C ASP A 96 -9.46 13.07 9.04
N HIS A 97 -9.46 12.43 7.87
CA HIS A 97 -10.34 12.75 6.75
C HIS A 97 -10.64 11.51 5.90
N ILE A 98 -11.70 11.58 5.15
CA ILE A 98 -12.08 10.60 4.12
C ILE A 98 -12.21 11.35 2.80
N ASP A 99 -11.56 10.90 1.75
CA ASP A 99 -11.59 11.51 0.42
C ASP A 99 -12.71 10.91 -0.45
N ILE A 100 -12.95 9.61 -0.31
CA ILE A 100 -13.95 8.85 -1.10
C ILE A 100 -14.72 7.89 -0.22
#